data_677934b65839ba7f9fc0525bea7f33c7
#
_entry.id   677934b65839ba7f9fc0525bea7f33c7
#
_cell.length_a   1.000
_cell.length_b   1.000
_cell.length_c   1.000
_cell.angle_alpha   90.00
_cell.angle_beta   90.00
_cell.angle_gamma   90.00
#
_symmetry.space_group_name_H-M   'P 1'
#
loop_
_entity.id
_entity.type
_entity.pdbx_description
1 polymer ?
#
loop_
_entity_poly.entity_id
_entity_poly.type
_entity_poly.pdbx_seq_one_letter_code
_entity_poly.pdbx_strand_id
1 'polypeptide(L)'
;LAKKNNSAVICEIMNEDGSMAKGQDLINFSKKHNLKIGKIEDLIAYRLKKEKLIKLKKQSYIDVKNQKYKIRIYENLLDGSEHFALIKGNIKKGVTPRVRVISSNVVQNYLINQQLPNSFNKTLNYFKKFNNCVLVFIKDTNLKSVTQTLKDYKNKDFYKKGNDKLIRNYGIGAQIIKDLKIKN
;
A
#
# COMPACT_ATOMS: atom_id res chain seq x y z
N LEU A 1 16.49 -12.71 -2.08
CA LEU A 1 17.33 -11.57 -2.47
C LEU A 1 18.82 -11.93 -2.52
N ALA A 2 19.35 -12.51 -1.45
CA ALA A 2 20.77 -12.82 -1.34
C ALA A 2 21.19 -14.11 -2.08
N LYS A 3 20.26 -14.85 -2.68
CA LYS A 3 20.50 -16.15 -3.34
C LYS A 3 21.22 -17.16 -2.43
N LYS A 4 20.93 -17.13 -1.14
CA LYS A 4 21.40 -18.07 -0.11
C LYS A 4 20.26 -19.00 0.30
N ASN A 5 20.57 -20.00 1.13
CA ASN A 5 19.58 -20.87 1.72
C ASN A 5 18.55 -20.05 2.52
N ASN A 6 17.29 -20.52 2.54
CA ASN A 6 16.19 -19.81 3.18
C ASN A 6 16.15 -20.07 4.71
N SER A 7 17.29 -20.17 5.35
CA SER A 7 17.44 -20.39 6.79
C SER A 7 18.42 -19.41 7.38
N ALA A 8 18.16 -18.94 8.59
CA ALA A 8 19.02 -18.04 9.35
C ALA A 8 18.82 -18.26 10.84
N VAL A 9 19.84 -17.93 11.61
CA VAL A 9 19.74 -17.80 13.08
C VAL A 9 19.54 -16.33 13.39
N ILE A 10 18.59 -16.03 14.25
CA ILE A 10 18.33 -14.68 14.75
C ILE A 10 18.49 -14.66 16.27
N CYS A 11 18.97 -13.56 16.81
CA CYS A 11 19.19 -13.34 18.23
C CYS A 11 18.96 -11.87 18.54
N GLU A 12 18.30 -11.59 19.69
CA GLU A 12 18.22 -10.24 20.21
C GLU A 12 19.58 -9.76 20.70
N ILE A 13 19.82 -8.45 20.59
CA ILE A 13 21.01 -7.80 21.11
C ILE A 13 20.63 -7.10 22.41
N MET A 14 21.27 -7.50 23.50
CA MET A 14 21.06 -6.93 24.83
C MET A 14 22.24 -6.09 25.27
N ASN A 15 21.97 -5.06 26.04
CA ASN A 15 22.98 -4.27 26.75
C ASN A 15 23.52 -5.04 27.96
N GLU A 16 24.63 -4.59 28.52
CA GLU A 16 25.27 -5.23 29.69
C GLU A 16 24.37 -5.22 30.93
N ASP A 17 23.43 -4.27 31.03
CA ASP A 17 22.43 -4.18 32.10
C ASP A 17 21.23 -5.12 31.90
N GLY A 18 21.22 -5.95 30.84
CA GLY A 18 20.13 -6.86 30.49
C GLY A 18 18.96 -6.20 29.76
N SER A 19 18.99 -4.91 29.50
CA SER A 19 17.98 -4.23 28.69
C SER A 19 18.19 -4.51 27.20
N MET A 20 17.09 -4.42 26.40
CA MET A 20 17.18 -4.62 24.97
C MET A 20 17.85 -3.42 24.29
N ALA A 21 18.90 -3.66 23.51
CA ALA A 21 19.62 -2.63 22.77
C ALA A 21 18.70 -1.97 21.72
N LYS A 22 18.71 -0.63 21.66
CA LYS A 22 17.86 0.17 20.77
C LYS A 22 18.62 1.36 20.20
N GLY A 23 18.19 1.79 19.01
CA GLY A 23 18.67 3.03 18.41
C GLY A 23 20.20 3.13 18.40
N GLN A 24 20.76 4.01 19.24
CA GLN A 24 22.22 4.27 19.29
C GLN A 24 23.03 3.06 19.79
N ASP A 25 22.47 2.24 20.68
CA ASP A 25 23.13 1.05 21.21
C ASP A 25 23.45 0.07 20.06
N LEU A 26 22.49 -0.14 19.16
CA LEU A 26 22.66 -1.00 17.98
C LEU A 26 23.74 -0.45 17.02
N ILE A 27 23.80 0.87 16.87
CA ILE A 27 24.85 1.52 16.03
C ILE A 27 26.22 1.30 16.65
N ASN A 28 26.34 1.48 17.97
CA ASN A 28 27.58 1.26 18.71
C ASN A 28 28.03 -0.21 18.65
N PHE A 29 27.08 -1.13 18.85
CA PHE A 29 27.32 -2.57 18.73
C PHE A 29 27.81 -2.94 17.32
N SER A 30 27.14 -2.45 16.30
CA SER A 30 27.51 -2.66 14.90
C SER A 30 28.96 -2.20 14.62
N LYS A 31 29.34 -1.03 15.12
CA LYS A 31 30.72 -0.50 14.97
C LYS A 31 31.75 -1.34 15.77
N LYS A 32 31.44 -1.67 17.02
CA LYS A 32 32.31 -2.44 17.91
C LYS A 32 32.65 -3.81 17.31
N HIS A 33 31.68 -4.46 16.66
CA HIS A 33 31.84 -5.81 16.11
C HIS A 33 31.97 -5.85 14.58
N ASN A 34 32.16 -4.70 13.93
CA ASN A 34 32.28 -4.57 12.48
C ASN A 34 31.12 -5.29 11.71
N LEU A 35 29.90 -5.14 12.21
CA LEU A 35 28.68 -5.73 11.64
C LEU A 35 27.96 -4.73 10.74
N LYS A 36 27.29 -5.24 9.72
CA LYS A 36 26.39 -4.43 8.90
C LYS A 36 25.08 -4.21 9.66
N ILE A 37 24.56 -3.00 9.60
CA ILE A 37 23.25 -2.63 10.15
C ILE A 37 22.32 -2.21 9.01
N GLY A 38 21.07 -2.63 9.09
CA GLY A 38 20.04 -2.26 8.13
C GLY A 38 18.71 -2.00 8.81
N LYS A 39 17.85 -1.22 8.16
CA LYS A 39 16.49 -0.98 8.61
C LYS A 39 15.51 -1.83 7.81
N ILE A 40 14.47 -2.32 8.47
CA ILE A 40 13.40 -3.06 7.79
C ILE A 40 12.72 -2.19 6.73
N GLU A 41 12.56 -0.89 6.99
CA GLU A 41 12.00 0.08 6.03
C GLU A 41 12.79 0.12 4.72
N ASP A 42 14.13 0.12 4.80
CA ASP A 42 15.02 0.13 3.62
C ASP A 42 14.89 -1.18 2.84
N LEU A 43 14.76 -2.31 3.54
CA LEU A 43 14.54 -3.60 2.90
C LEU A 43 13.18 -3.64 2.17
N ILE A 44 12.12 -3.12 2.79
CA ILE A 44 10.81 -3.00 2.16
C ILE A 44 10.91 -2.13 0.90
N ALA A 45 11.51 -0.96 1.00
CA ALA A 45 11.70 -0.06 -0.14
C ALA A 45 12.51 -0.71 -1.27
N TYR A 46 13.57 -1.43 -0.93
CA TYR A 46 14.40 -2.17 -1.88
C TYR A 46 13.57 -3.25 -2.61
N ARG A 47 12.79 -4.05 -1.87
CA ARG A 47 11.94 -5.09 -2.45
C ARG A 47 10.88 -4.51 -3.38
N LEU A 48 10.18 -3.45 -2.94
CA LEU A 48 9.19 -2.75 -3.75
C LEU A 48 9.77 -2.20 -5.07
N LYS A 49 11.05 -1.81 -5.07
CA LYS A 49 11.75 -1.31 -6.25
C LYS A 49 12.21 -2.42 -7.19
N LYS A 50 12.67 -3.55 -6.65
CA LYS A 50 13.31 -4.64 -7.39
C LYS A 50 12.37 -5.78 -7.75
N GLU A 51 11.36 -6.04 -6.94
CA GLU A 51 10.44 -7.15 -7.14
C GLU A 51 9.12 -6.68 -7.72
N LYS A 52 8.55 -7.48 -8.60
CA LYS A 52 7.17 -7.28 -9.07
C LYS A 52 6.25 -8.03 -8.10
N LEU A 53 5.62 -7.29 -7.19
CA LEU A 53 4.77 -7.84 -6.13
C LEU A 53 3.29 -7.93 -6.53
N ILE A 54 2.95 -7.54 -7.75
CA ILE A 54 1.58 -7.58 -8.27
C ILE A 54 1.49 -8.42 -9.53
N LYS A 55 0.38 -9.12 -9.70
CA LYS A 55 0.03 -9.86 -10.91
C LYS A 55 -1.34 -9.44 -11.39
N LEU A 56 -1.47 -9.10 -12.68
CA LEU A 56 -2.79 -8.87 -13.29
C LEU A 56 -3.55 -10.20 -13.32
N LYS A 57 -4.67 -10.27 -12.61
CA LYS A 57 -5.52 -11.46 -12.49
C LYS A 57 -6.64 -11.46 -13.52
N LYS A 58 -7.31 -10.33 -13.68
CA LYS A 58 -8.45 -10.19 -14.60
C LYS A 58 -8.59 -8.75 -15.07
N GLN A 59 -9.13 -8.60 -16.28
CA GLN A 59 -9.60 -7.31 -16.78
C GLN A 59 -10.99 -7.46 -17.41
N SER A 60 -11.81 -6.43 -17.26
CA SER A 60 -13.17 -6.40 -17.78
C SER A 60 -13.62 -4.96 -17.96
N TYR A 61 -14.87 -4.76 -18.34
CA TYR A 61 -15.53 -3.46 -18.30
C TYR A 61 -16.64 -3.47 -17.25
N ILE A 62 -16.84 -2.33 -16.61
CA ILE A 62 -17.88 -2.13 -15.59
C ILE A 62 -18.48 -0.74 -15.75
N ASP A 63 -19.78 -0.64 -15.58
CA ASP A 63 -20.48 0.63 -15.54
C ASP A 63 -20.60 1.12 -14.10
N VAL A 64 -20.06 2.31 -13.83
CA VAL A 64 -20.11 2.94 -12.52
C VAL A 64 -20.68 4.34 -12.67
N LYS A 65 -21.82 4.61 -12.03
CA LYS A 65 -22.52 5.92 -12.14
C LYS A 65 -22.72 6.39 -13.58
N ASN A 66 -23.24 5.50 -14.42
CA ASN A 66 -23.52 5.73 -15.84
C ASN A 66 -22.29 6.07 -16.69
N GLN A 67 -21.12 5.66 -16.24
CA GLN A 67 -19.88 5.78 -17.01
C GLN A 67 -19.16 4.45 -17.10
N LYS A 68 -18.71 4.11 -18.31
CA LYS A 68 -17.99 2.87 -18.59
C LYS A 68 -16.52 3.00 -18.20
N TYR A 69 -16.06 2.09 -17.35
CA TYR A 69 -14.68 1.97 -16.93
C TYR A 69 -14.12 0.61 -17.35
N LYS A 70 -12.86 0.58 -17.75
CA LYS A 70 -12.10 -0.66 -17.81
C LYS A 70 -11.59 -0.94 -16.39
N ILE A 71 -11.94 -2.08 -15.82
CA ILE A 71 -11.42 -2.55 -14.54
C ILE A 71 -10.28 -3.52 -14.77
N ARG A 72 -9.17 -3.34 -14.05
CA ARG A 72 -8.08 -4.31 -13.93
C ARG A 72 -7.94 -4.72 -12.49
N ILE A 73 -7.98 -6.02 -12.24
CA ILE A 73 -7.85 -6.62 -10.91
C ILE A 73 -6.45 -7.18 -10.78
N TYR A 74 -5.77 -6.79 -9.73
CA TYR A 74 -4.39 -7.17 -9.41
C TYR A 74 -4.36 -7.95 -8.11
N GLU A 75 -3.63 -9.05 -8.11
CA GLU A 75 -3.32 -9.83 -6.93
C GLU A 75 -1.96 -9.40 -6.38
N ASN A 76 -1.90 -9.17 -5.07
CA ASN A 76 -0.65 -8.99 -4.35
C ASN A 76 -0.04 -10.36 -4.06
N LEU A 77 1.16 -10.62 -4.56
CA LEU A 77 1.83 -11.91 -4.45
C LEU A 77 2.34 -12.22 -3.05
N LEU A 78 2.33 -11.25 -2.12
CA LEU A 78 2.78 -11.46 -0.74
C LEU A 78 1.69 -12.02 0.17
N ASP A 79 0.45 -11.58 -0.03
CA ASP A 79 -0.66 -11.87 0.89
C ASP A 79 -1.94 -12.33 0.18
N GLY A 80 -1.90 -12.48 -1.16
CA GLY A 80 -3.05 -12.89 -1.97
C GLY A 80 -4.17 -11.86 -2.07
N SER A 81 -3.99 -10.67 -1.52
CA SER A 81 -5.02 -9.63 -1.54
C SER A 81 -5.26 -9.09 -2.94
N GLU A 82 -6.51 -8.74 -3.22
CA GLU A 82 -6.89 -8.18 -4.50
C GLU A 82 -7.08 -6.67 -4.41
N HIS A 83 -6.46 -5.98 -5.34
CA HIS A 83 -6.58 -4.55 -5.58
C HIS A 83 -7.11 -4.30 -6.99
N PHE A 84 -7.64 -3.13 -7.27
CA PHE A 84 -8.08 -2.87 -8.64
C PHE A 84 -7.80 -1.44 -9.11
N ALA A 85 -7.77 -1.28 -10.43
CA ALA A 85 -7.73 0.02 -11.08
C ALA A 85 -8.95 0.19 -11.98
N LEU A 86 -9.65 1.31 -11.84
CA LEU A 86 -10.68 1.77 -12.77
C LEU A 86 -10.04 2.76 -13.74
N ILE A 87 -10.19 2.50 -15.02
CA ILE A 87 -9.56 3.26 -16.10
C ILE A 87 -10.68 3.82 -16.99
N LYS A 88 -10.74 5.14 -17.10
CA LYS A 88 -11.60 5.85 -18.06
C LYS A 88 -10.75 6.40 -19.19
N GLY A 89 -11.22 6.22 -20.41
CA GLY A 89 -10.52 6.72 -21.59
C GLY A 89 -9.31 5.87 -22.00
N ASN A 90 -8.41 6.47 -22.75
CA ASN A 90 -7.26 5.79 -23.35
C ASN A 90 -5.95 6.24 -22.69
N ILE A 91 -5.24 5.30 -22.07
CA ILE A 91 -3.92 5.55 -21.48
C ILE A 91 -2.87 5.11 -22.51
N LYS A 92 -2.69 5.89 -23.57
CA LYS A 92 -1.61 5.70 -24.54
C LYS A 92 -0.40 6.56 -24.18
N LYS A 93 0.75 6.19 -24.77
CA LYS A 93 1.97 7.01 -24.72
C LYS A 93 1.65 8.44 -25.16
N GLY A 94 2.02 9.43 -24.35
CA GLY A 94 1.76 10.86 -24.65
C GLY A 94 0.51 11.45 -24.00
N VAL A 95 -0.33 10.65 -23.33
CA VAL A 95 -1.49 11.16 -22.59
C VAL A 95 -1.21 11.05 -21.08
N THR A 96 -1.29 12.17 -20.38
CA THR A 96 -1.17 12.20 -18.91
C THR A 96 -2.56 12.10 -18.27
N PRO A 97 -2.96 10.93 -17.74
CA PRO A 97 -4.26 10.79 -17.09
C PRO A 97 -4.25 11.43 -15.70
N ARG A 98 -5.44 11.81 -15.22
CA ARG A 98 -5.63 12.14 -13.81
C ARG A 98 -5.63 10.86 -12.99
N VAL A 99 -4.70 10.74 -12.04
CA VAL A 99 -4.55 9.54 -11.21
C VAL A 99 -4.93 9.83 -9.78
N ARG A 100 -5.69 8.94 -9.17
CA ARG A 100 -5.98 8.94 -7.74
C ARG A 100 -5.74 7.56 -7.17
N VAL A 101 -5.01 7.47 -6.07
CA VAL A 101 -4.87 6.24 -5.28
C VAL A 101 -5.70 6.39 -4.02
N ILE A 102 -6.53 5.40 -3.73
CA ILE A 102 -7.37 5.34 -2.52
C ILE A 102 -7.08 4.03 -1.80
N SER A 103 -6.75 4.12 -0.53
CA SER A 103 -6.73 2.96 0.37
C SER A 103 -8.04 2.93 1.17
N SER A 104 -8.70 1.79 1.21
CA SER A 104 -10.02 1.65 1.83
C SER A 104 -10.03 0.59 2.90
N ASN A 105 -10.58 0.96 4.05
CA ASN A 105 -11.01 0.04 5.10
C ASN A 105 -12.54 -0.07 5.04
N VAL A 106 -13.05 -1.29 4.87
CA VAL A 106 -14.50 -1.56 4.72
C VAL A 106 -15.30 -1.03 5.91
N VAL A 107 -14.83 -1.29 7.14
CA VAL A 107 -15.53 -0.85 8.36
C VAL A 107 -15.57 0.66 8.45
N GLN A 108 -14.45 1.33 8.21
CA GLN A 108 -14.36 2.78 8.24
C GLN A 108 -15.25 3.44 7.19
N ASN A 109 -15.32 2.86 5.99
CA ASN A 109 -16.06 3.47 4.89
C ASN A 109 -17.57 3.21 4.95
N TYR A 110 -18.01 2.05 5.43
CA TYR A 110 -19.41 1.68 5.41
C TYR A 110 -20.15 1.93 6.73
N LEU A 111 -19.47 1.76 7.87
CA LEU A 111 -20.13 1.92 9.17
C LEU A 111 -19.90 3.30 9.80
N ILE A 112 -18.69 3.87 9.65
CA ILE A 112 -18.29 5.07 10.39
C ILE A 112 -18.50 6.34 9.56
N ASN A 113 -18.21 6.30 8.27
CA ASN A 113 -18.25 7.50 7.40
C ASN A 113 -19.58 7.70 6.67
N GLN A 114 -20.69 7.23 7.21
CA GLN A 114 -22.01 7.39 6.57
C GLN A 114 -22.37 8.86 6.28
N GLN A 115 -21.87 9.81 7.04
CA GLN A 115 -22.15 11.24 6.89
C GLN A 115 -21.10 12.00 6.05
N LEU A 116 -19.92 11.43 5.78
CA LEU A 116 -18.93 12.07 4.93
C LEU A 116 -19.03 11.53 3.51
N PRO A 117 -19.04 12.40 2.49
CA PRO A 117 -19.02 11.94 1.10
C PRO A 117 -17.80 11.04 0.92
N ASN A 118 -18.04 9.77 0.68
CA ASN A 118 -17.03 8.75 0.43
C ASN A 118 -16.00 9.28 -0.57
N SER A 119 -14.71 9.23 -0.22
CA SER A 119 -13.60 9.69 -1.09
C SER A 119 -13.67 9.07 -2.49
N PHE A 120 -14.18 7.85 -2.60
CA PHE A 120 -14.46 7.17 -3.86
C PHE A 120 -15.51 7.93 -4.69
N ASN A 121 -16.64 8.27 -4.11
CA ASN A 121 -17.71 9.01 -4.78
C ASN A 121 -17.28 10.43 -5.20
N LYS A 122 -16.54 11.12 -4.33
CA LYS A 122 -15.95 12.43 -4.67
C LYS A 122 -15.01 12.32 -5.85
N THR A 123 -14.16 11.28 -5.88
CA THR A 123 -13.21 11.05 -6.98
C THR A 123 -13.94 10.75 -8.29
N LEU A 124 -14.96 9.89 -8.28
CA LEU A 124 -15.74 9.58 -9.48
C LEU A 124 -16.45 10.83 -10.02
N ASN A 125 -17.03 11.65 -9.13
CA ASN A 125 -17.67 12.90 -9.55
C ASN A 125 -16.66 13.89 -10.15
N TYR A 126 -15.46 13.99 -9.58
CA TYR A 126 -14.37 14.78 -10.15
C TYR A 126 -13.93 14.25 -11.52
N PHE A 127 -13.83 12.94 -11.68
CA PHE A 127 -13.42 12.29 -12.92
C PHE A 127 -14.43 12.44 -14.07
N LYS A 128 -15.69 12.78 -13.79
CA LYS A 128 -16.66 13.10 -14.84
C LYS A 128 -16.18 14.22 -15.76
N LYS A 129 -15.40 15.17 -15.23
CA LYS A 129 -14.90 16.34 -15.94
C LYS A 129 -13.72 16.04 -16.90
N PHE A 130 -13.16 14.82 -16.86
CA PHE A 130 -11.95 14.46 -17.61
C PHE A 130 -12.16 13.20 -18.46
N ASN A 131 -11.50 13.16 -19.61
CA ASN A 131 -11.59 12.02 -20.54
C ASN A 131 -10.67 10.86 -20.12
N ASN A 132 -9.51 11.17 -19.52
CA ASN A 132 -8.51 10.16 -19.16
C ASN A 132 -8.23 10.19 -17.67
N CYS A 133 -8.71 9.16 -16.98
CA CYS A 133 -8.59 9.07 -15.52
C CYS A 133 -8.27 7.65 -15.09
N VAL A 134 -7.54 7.53 -13.98
CA VAL A 134 -7.23 6.25 -13.33
C VAL A 134 -7.48 6.36 -11.84
N LEU A 135 -8.35 5.51 -11.32
CA LEU A 135 -8.53 5.31 -9.89
C LEU A 135 -7.92 3.98 -9.51
N VAL A 136 -6.86 4.01 -8.70
CA VAL A 136 -6.27 2.82 -8.08
C VAL A 136 -6.86 2.65 -6.70
N PHE A 137 -7.49 1.50 -6.48
CA PHE A 137 -8.10 1.16 -5.20
C PHE A 137 -7.27 0.07 -4.51
N ILE A 138 -6.69 0.41 -3.37
CA ILE A 138 -5.93 -0.50 -2.54
C ILE A 138 -6.84 -0.99 -1.41
N LYS A 139 -7.19 -2.28 -1.45
CA LYS A 139 -7.92 -2.91 -0.36
C LYS A 139 -6.99 -2.97 0.86
N ASP A 140 -7.40 -2.40 1.96
CA ASP A 140 -6.68 -2.53 3.23
C ASP A 140 -6.92 -3.95 3.77
N THR A 141 -5.89 -4.78 3.72
CA THR A 141 -5.93 -6.19 4.13
C THR A 141 -5.72 -6.39 5.61
N ASN A 142 -5.33 -5.36 6.34
CA ASN A 142 -5.30 -5.42 7.78
C ASN A 142 -6.72 -5.39 8.32
N LEU A 143 -7.26 -6.56 8.47
CA LEU A 143 -8.45 -6.82 9.28
C LEU A 143 -8.12 -6.53 10.77
N LYS A 144 -8.01 -5.23 11.12
CA LYS A 144 -8.26 -4.87 12.49
C LYS A 144 -9.63 -5.45 12.80
N SER A 145 -9.76 -6.18 13.90
CA SER A 145 -11.07 -6.64 14.36
C SER A 145 -12.01 -5.43 14.39
N VAL A 146 -13.29 -5.63 14.16
CA VAL A 146 -14.29 -4.55 14.27
C VAL A 146 -14.12 -3.81 15.61
N THR A 147 -13.86 -4.56 16.68
CA THR A 147 -13.57 -4.05 18.03
C THR A 147 -12.37 -3.09 18.04
N GLN A 148 -11.27 -3.42 17.40
CA GLN A 148 -10.08 -2.55 17.35
C GLN A 148 -10.34 -1.31 16.49
N THR A 149 -11.07 -1.46 15.39
CA THR A 149 -11.44 -0.32 14.54
C THR A 149 -12.34 0.67 15.29
N LEU A 150 -13.28 0.17 16.09
CA LEU A 150 -14.14 1.00 16.95
C LEU A 150 -13.36 1.68 18.08
N LYS A 151 -12.38 0.99 18.72
CA LYS A 151 -11.49 1.60 19.71
C LYS A 151 -10.68 2.75 19.10
N ASP A 152 -10.05 2.53 17.95
CA ASP A 152 -9.28 3.56 17.23
C ASP A 152 -10.17 4.76 16.86
N TYR A 153 -11.44 4.51 16.52
CA TYR A 153 -12.41 5.57 16.25
C TYR A 153 -12.68 6.44 17.47
N LYS A 154 -12.99 5.82 18.62
CA LYS A 154 -13.24 6.53 19.87
C LYS A 154 -12.04 7.35 20.32
N ASN A 155 -10.83 6.83 20.14
CA ASN A 155 -9.58 7.46 20.57
C ASN A 155 -9.01 8.48 19.56
N LYS A 156 -9.67 8.73 18.42
CA LYS A 156 -9.17 9.58 17.34
C LYS A 156 -7.81 9.15 16.77
N ASP A 157 -7.39 7.91 17.00
CA ASP A 157 -6.08 7.37 16.60
C ASP A 157 -6.02 6.90 15.13
N PHE A 158 -7.04 7.18 14.33
CA PHE A 158 -7.11 6.77 12.92
C PHE A 158 -5.95 7.25 12.07
N TYR A 159 -5.35 8.36 12.43
CA TYR A 159 -4.28 8.98 11.64
C TYR A 159 -2.88 8.50 12.02
N LYS A 160 -2.74 7.78 13.14
CA LYS A 160 -1.47 7.16 13.53
C LYS A 160 -1.30 5.79 12.84
N LYS A 161 -1.29 5.77 11.51
CA LYS A 161 -0.84 4.58 10.77
C LYS A 161 0.67 4.50 10.89
N GLY A 162 1.17 3.35 11.34
CA GLY A 162 2.62 3.10 11.31
C GLY A 162 3.17 3.30 9.89
N ASN A 163 4.35 3.90 9.77
CA ASN A 163 5.00 4.23 8.49
C ASN A 163 5.07 3.03 7.54
N ASP A 164 5.28 1.83 8.05
CA ASP A 164 5.40 0.59 7.26
C ASP A 164 4.17 0.26 6.42
N LYS A 165 2.96 0.54 6.95
CA LYS A 165 1.70 0.34 6.23
C LYS A 165 1.54 1.32 5.08
N LEU A 166 1.88 2.58 5.32
CA LEU A 166 1.83 3.62 4.30
C LEU A 166 2.78 3.27 3.16
N ILE A 167 4.00 2.88 3.48
CA ILE A 167 5.02 2.49 2.48
C ILE A 167 4.54 1.30 1.64
N ARG A 168 3.96 0.26 2.24
CA ARG A 168 3.41 -0.88 1.50
C ARG A 168 2.28 -0.48 0.56
N ASN A 169 1.29 0.24 1.06
CA ASN A 169 0.13 0.64 0.25
C ASN A 169 0.54 1.55 -0.90
N TYR A 170 1.42 2.53 -0.65
CA TYR A 170 1.97 3.37 -1.70
C TYR A 170 2.81 2.56 -2.70
N GLY A 171 3.58 1.58 -2.22
CA GLY A 171 4.39 0.71 -3.06
C GLY A 171 3.55 -0.14 -4.02
N ILE A 172 2.48 -0.75 -3.54
CA ILE A 172 1.53 -1.52 -4.38
C ILE A 172 0.84 -0.60 -5.38
N GLY A 173 0.36 0.56 -4.92
CA GLY A 173 -0.24 1.57 -5.81
C GLY A 173 0.70 2.02 -6.92
N ALA A 174 1.97 2.29 -6.59
CA ALA A 174 2.99 2.67 -7.55
C ALA A 174 3.29 1.55 -8.57
N GLN A 175 3.33 0.29 -8.13
CA GLN A 175 3.51 -0.84 -9.04
C GLN A 175 2.33 -1.01 -10.00
N ILE A 176 1.09 -0.79 -9.55
CA ILE A 176 -0.10 -0.79 -10.40
C ILE A 176 0.00 0.33 -11.44
N ILE A 177 0.36 1.54 -11.03
CA ILE A 177 0.55 2.70 -11.95
C ILE A 177 1.64 2.40 -12.97
N LYS A 178 2.75 1.79 -12.55
CA LYS A 178 3.85 1.36 -13.45
C LYS A 178 3.39 0.30 -14.44
N ASP A 179 2.60 -0.71 -14.01
CA ASP A 179 2.05 -1.75 -14.89
C ASP A 179 1.07 -1.16 -15.92
N LEU A 180 0.36 -0.11 -15.57
CA LEU A 180 -0.48 0.68 -16.48
C LEU A 180 0.32 1.53 -17.48
N LYS A 181 1.65 1.56 -17.38
CA LYS A 181 2.58 2.36 -18.21
C LYS A 181 2.30 3.86 -18.16
N ILE A 182 1.74 4.34 -17.07
CA ILE A 182 1.55 5.78 -16.83
C ILE A 182 2.92 6.38 -16.50
N LYS A 183 3.34 7.36 -17.29
CA LYS A 183 4.55 8.16 -17.06
C LYS A 183 4.15 9.53 -16.54
N ASN A 184 5.01 10.11 -15.70
CA ASN A 184 4.98 11.52 -15.36
C ASN A 184 5.37 12.36 -16.58
#